data_3c2f46137a379c30ea3c8892136f1cad
#
_entry.id   3c2f46137a379c30ea3c8892136f1cad
#
_cell.length_a   1.000
_cell.length_b   1.000
_cell.length_c   1.000
_cell.angle_alpha   90.00
_cell.angle_beta   90.00
_cell.angle_gamma   90.00
#
_symmetry.space_group_name_H-M   'P 1'
#
loop_
_entity.id
_entity.type
_entity.pdbx_description
1 polymer ?
#
loop_
_entity_poly.entity_id
_entity_poly.type
_entity_poly.pdbx_seq_one_letter_code
_entity_poly.pdbx_strand_id
1 'polypeptide(L)'
;MINVFQLNYEARLRSWYELRQNLQNADVQTKCVIIDRFWQSVPLVNHYLHPYDIDNWPDPWELVAENNYCEIARGLGMIYTLFLLGIDDVDFCLATNDNSEEVAIVLVDNAKYVMNYWPEMVLNISSKDFSIKNKLDIDKIKNIIGDT
;
A
#
# COMPACT_ATOMS: atom_id res chain seq x y z
N MET A 1 -17.91 -14.36 -4.29
CA MET A 1 -17.48 -13.00 -3.93
C MET A 1 -16.69 -12.40 -5.09
N ILE A 2 -17.04 -11.19 -5.51
CA ILE A 2 -16.38 -10.55 -6.65
C ILE A 2 -15.13 -9.82 -6.16
N ASN A 3 -13.98 -10.13 -6.78
CA ASN A 3 -12.76 -9.40 -6.52
C ASN A 3 -12.82 -8.07 -7.29
N VAL A 4 -12.70 -6.94 -6.55
CA VAL A 4 -12.75 -5.59 -7.11
C VAL A 4 -11.77 -5.42 -8.28
N PHE A 5 -10.57 -6.00 -8.18
CA PHE A 5 -9.54 -5.84 -9.21
C PHE A 5 -9.79 -6.66 -10.47
N GLN A 6 -10.84 -7.47 -10.50
CA GLN A 6 -11.31 -8.16 -11.71
C GLN A 6 -12.39 -7.37 -12.45
N LEU A 7 -12.87 -6.28 -11.84
CA LEU A 7 -13.87 -5.40 -12.46
C LEU A 7 -13.22 -4.44 -13.45
N ASN A 8 -14.04 -3.75 -14.27
CA ASN A 8 -13.52 -2.76 -15.19
C ASN A 8 -12.98 -1.53 -14.43
N TYR A 9 -12.27 -0.65 -15.14
CA TYR A 9 -11.61 0.50 -14.53
C TYR A 9 -12.56 1.41 -13.75
N GLU A 10 -13.73 1.74 -14.33
CA GLU A 10 -14.70 2.61 -13.67
C GLU A 10 -15.21 2.01 -12.35
N ALA A 11 -15.47 0.71 -12.35
CA ALA A 11 -15.92 0.01 -11.15
C ALA A 11 -14.81 -0.09 -10.11
N ARG A 12 -13.55 -0.29 -10.52
CA ARG A 12 -12.41 -0.28 -9.61
C ARG A 12 -12.25 1.09 -8.95
N LEU A 13 -12.31 2.16 -9.73
CA LEU A 13 -12.23 3.53 -9.19
C LEU A 13 -13.35 3.81 -8.21
N ARG A 14 -14.57 3.41 -8.54
CA ARG A 14 -15.73 3.61 -7.66
C ARG A 14 -15.56 2.87 -6.36
N SER A 15 -15.14 1.62 -6.42
CA SER A 15 -14.93 0.81 -5.21
C SER A 15 -13.85 1.41 -4.32
N TRP A 16 -12.77 1.91 -4.91
CA TRP A 16 -11.70 2.56 -4.17
C TRP A 16 -12.17 3.89 -3.55
N TYR A 17 -12.96 4.66 -4.29
CA TYR A 17 -13.55 5.89 -3.77
C TYR A 17 -14.49 5.60 -2.57
N GLU A 18 -15.36 4.60 -2.70
CA GLU A 18 -16.27 4.21 -1.63
C GLU A 18 -15.51 3.75 -0.39
N LEU A 19 -14.42 3.00 -0.58
CA LEU A 19 -13.56 2.58 0.52
C LEU A 19 -13.06 3.80 1.30
N ARG A 20 -12.55 4.80 0.61
CA ARG A 20 -12.04 6.01 1.25
C ARG A 20 -13.14 6.79 1.97
N GLN A 21 -14.31 6.91 1.34
CA GLN A 21 -15.45 7.59 1.98
C GLN A 21 -15.87 6.90 3.26
N ASN A 22 -15.95 5.58 3.23
CA ASN A 22 -16.34 4.79 4.39
C ASN A 22 -15.32 4.84 5.52
N LEU A 23 -14.06 5.11 5.21
CA LEU A 23 -12.98 5.14 6.20
C LEU A 23 -12.65 6.53 6.75
N GLN A 24 -13.27 7.60 6.23
CA GLN A 24 -12.89 8.96 6.61
C GLN A 24 -12.89 9.20 8.11
N ASN A 25 -13.88 8.68 8.82
CA ASN A 25 -14.04 8.91 10.26
C ASN A 25 -13.57 7.72 11.11
N ALA A 26 -12.97 6.71 10.51
CA ALA A 26 -12.45 5.56 11.23
C ALA A 26 -11.13 5.93 11.93
N ASP A 27 -10.79 5.20 12.98
CA ASP A 27 -9.49 5.38 13.63
C ASP A 27 -8.36 4.82 12.75
N VAL A 28 -7.11 5.13 13.12
CA VAL A 28 -5.94 4.73 12.33
C VAL A 28 -5.82 3.21 12.23
N GLN A 29 -6.09 2.50 13.33
CA GLN A 29 -6.03 1.04 13.34
C GLN A 29 -7.01 0.44 12.35
N THR A 30 -8.26 0.87 12.38
CA THR A 30 -9.30 0.39 11.46
C THR A 30 -8.94 0.70 10.02
N LYS A 31 -8.45 1.92 9.75
CA LYS A 31 -7.98 2.30 8.41
C LYS A 31 -6.92 1.33 7.91
N CYS A 32 -5.90 1.07 8.73
CA CYS A 32 -4.80 0.18 8.33
C CYS A 32 -5.29 -1.23 8.01
N VAL A 33 -6.15 -1.80 8.84
CA VAL A 33 -6.67 -3.17 8.66
C VAL A 33 -7.49 -3.26 7.37
N ILE A 34 -8.41 -2.33 7.16
CA ILE A 34 -9.33 -2.36 6.01
C ILE A 34 -8.58 -2.05 4.72
N ILE A 35 -7.67 -1.08 4.72
CA ILE A 35 -6.87 -0.72 3.55
C ILE A 35 -5.97 -1.89 3.15
N ASP A 36 -5.30 -2.51 4.10
CA ASP A 36 -4.46 -3.68 3.84
C ASP A 36 -5.28 -4.79 3.19
N ARG A 37 -6.44 -5.11 3.77
CA ARG A 37 -7.33 -6.16 3.23
C ARG A 37 -7.76 -5.86 1.80
N PHE A 38 -8.12 -4.61 1.51
CA PHE A 38 -8.56 -4.21 0.18
C PHE A 38 -7.47 -4.48 -0.87
N TRP A 39 -6.24 -4.02 -0.60
CA TRP A 39 -5.14 -4.13 -1.56
C TRP A 39 -4.51 -5.51 -1.63
N GLN A 40 -4.69 -6.35 -0.59
CA GLN A 40 -4.18 -7.72 -0.62
C GLN A 40 -4.83 -8.58 -1.71
N SER A 41 -5.97 -8.17 -2.25
CA SER A 41 -6.67 -8.92 -3.30
C SER A 41 -6.21 -8.61 -4.72
N VAL A 42 -5.21 -7.74 -4.90
CA VAL A 42 -4.70 -7.40 -6.25
C VAL A 42 -4.05 -8.63 -6.91
N PRO A 43 -4.18 -8.73 -8.26
CA PRO A 43 -3.49 -9.79 -8.99
C PRO A 43 -2.00 -9.45 -9.12
N LEU A 44 -1.13 -10.25 -8.52
CA LEU A 44 0.30 -10.01 -8.58
C LEU A 44 0.91 -10.52 -9.88
N VAL A 45 1.77 -9.68 -10.47
CA VAL A 45 2.63 -10.06 -11.58
C VAL A 45 4.09 -9.88 -11.14
N ASN A 46 5.02 -10.54 -11.80
CA ASN A 46 6.43 -10.39 -11.48
C ASN A 46 6.96 -9.07 -12.05
N HIS A 47 7.68 -8.32 -11.24
CA HIS A 47 8.48 -7.15 -11.67
C HIS A 47 7.70 -6.09 -12.45
N TYR A 48 6.83 -5.36 -11.75
CA TYR A 48 6.15 -4.20 -12.33
C TYR A 48 6.89 -2.90 -11.99
N LEU A 49 7.17 -2.64 -10.71
CA LEU A 49 7.84 -1.43 -10.25
C LEU A 49 9.20 -1.77 -9.66
N HIS A 50 10.21 -0.97 -10.01
CA HIS A 50 11.53 -1.07 -9.41
C HIS A 50 11.61 -0.17 -8.16
N PRO A 51 12.14 -0.64 -7.03
CA PRO A 51 12.11 0.12 -5.76
C PRO A 51 12.89 1.42 -5.79
N TYR A 52 13.88 1.56 -6.68
CA TYR A 52 14.70 2.77 -6.75
C TYR A 52 14.34 3.68 -7.93
N ASP A 53 13.24 3.39 -8.63
CA ASP A 53 12.80 4.14 -9.81
C ASP A 53 11.50 4.90 -9.52
N ILE A 54 11.44 5.54 -8.37
CA ILE A 54 10.22 6.21 -7.87
C ILE A 54 9.74 7.29 -8.83
N ASP A 55 10.65 7.97 -9.52
CA ASP A 55 10.30 9.02 -10.46
C ASP A 55 9.41 8.54 -11.62
N ASN A 56 9.42 7.24 -11.90
CA ASN A 56 8.63 6.63 -12.97
C ASN A 56 7.44 5.81 -12.44
N TRP A 57 7.16 5.86 -11.15
CA TRP A 57 6.02 5.16 -10.59
C TRP A 57 4.70 5.84 -11.00
N PRO A 58 3.62 5.05 -11.18
CA PRO A 58 2.32 5.61 -11.53
C PRO A 58 1.73 6.45 -10.41
N ASP A 59 0.92 7.46 -10.78
CA ASP A 59 0.12 8.16 -9.79
C ASP A 59 -1.05 7.26 -9.33
N PRO A 60 -1.85 7.68 -8.31
CA PRO A 60 -2.92 6.82 -7.80
C PRO A 60 -3.92 6.36 -8.86
N TRP A 61 -4.31 7.25 -9.75
CA TRP A 61 -5.31 6.94 -10.78
C TRP A 61 -4.74 6.05 -11.87
N GLU A 62 -3.49 6.31 -12.27
CA GLU A 62 -2.77 5.44 -13.21
C GLU A 62 -2.60 4.03 -12.66
N LEU A 63 -2.28 3.92 -11.36
CA LEU A 63 -2.12 2.62 -10.71
C LEU A 63 -3.41 1.79 -10.80
N VAL A 64 -4.55 2.40 -10.51
CA VAL A 64 -5.85 1.72 -10.59
C VAL A 64 -6.22 1.41 -12.03
N ALA A 65 -5.90 2.31 -12.97
CA ALA A 65 -6.20 2.13 -14.40
C ALA A 65 -5.38 1.00 -15.02
N GLU A 66 -4.09 0.96 -14.77
CA GLU A 66 -3.20 -0.07 -15.32
C GLU A 66 -3.47 -1.45 -14.74
N ASN A 67 -3.86 -1.50 -13.48
CA ASN A 67 -4.24 -2.74 -12.79
C ASN A 67 -3.16 -3.82 -12.86
N ASN A 68 -1.90 -3.41 -12.83
CA ASN A 68 -0.74 -4.28 -12.73
C ASN A 68 -0.08 -4.11 -11.38
N TYR A 69 0.15 -5.21 -10.68
CA TYR A 69 0.67 -5.15 -9.32
C TYR A 69 1.81 -6.13 -9.11
N CYS A 70 2.85 -5.63 -8.47
CA CYS A 70 3.84 -6.43 -7.77
C CYS A 70 3.69 -6.06 -6.28
N GLU A 71 4.51 -6.64 -5.44
CA GLU A 71 4.43 -6.36 -4.00
C GLU A 71 4.63 -4.86 -3.71
N ILE A 72 5.55 -4.21 -4.43
CA ILE A 72 5.80 -2.76 -4.28
C ILE A 72 4.57 -1.95 -4.72
N ALA A 73 3.97 -2.29 -5.86
CA ALA A 73 2.79 -1.58 -6.37
C ALA A 73 1.59 -1.76 -5.43
N ARG A 74 1.45 -2.93 -4.84
CA ARG A 74 0.41 -3.20 -3.83
C ARG A 74 0.60 -2.29 -2.61
N GLY A 75 1.81 -2.22 -2.09
CA GLY A 75 2.14 -1.31 -0.98
C GLY A 75 1.92 0.15 -1.36
N LEU A 76 2.26 0.53 -2.59
CA LEU A 76 2.04 1.88 -3.10
C LEU A 76 0.55 2.25 -3.09
N GLY A 77 -0.32 1.31 -3.48
CA GLY A 77 -1.77 1.50 -3.41
C GLY A 77 -2.24 1.78 -1.99
N MET A 78 -1.71 1.05 -1.04
CA MET A 78 -2.00 1.27 0.39
C MET A 78 -1.56 2.66 0.83
N ILE A 79 -0.34 3.08 0.46
CA ILE A 79 0.21 4.39 0.81
C ILE A 79 -0.63 5.52 0.22
N TYR A 80 -1.00 5.43 -1.06
CA TYR A 80 -1.84 6.44 -1.69
C TYR A 80 -3.18 6.57 -0.97
N THR A 81 -3.77 5.45 -0.57
CA THR A 81 -5.03 5.45 0.17
C THR A 81 -4.87 6.16 1.51
N LEU A 82 -3.80 5.85 2.25
CA LEU A 82 -3.50 6.50 3.52
C LEU A 82 -3.31 8.01 3.37
N PHE A 83 -2.52 8.44 2.39
CA PHE A 83 -2.27 9.86 2.16
C PHE A 83 -3.56 10.60 1.79
N LEU A 84 -4.40 10.01 0.94
CA LEU A 84 -5.68 10.62 0.56
C LEU A 84 -6.66 10.70 1.73
N LEU A 85 -6.45 9.90 2.77
CA LEU A 85 -7.22 9.96 4.02
C LEU A 85 -6.57 10.87 5.07
N GLY A 86 -5.48 11.57 4.70
CA GLY A 86 -4.83 12.51 5.60
C GLY A 86 -3.86 11.91 6.60
N ILE A 87 -3.48 10.65 6.43
CA ILE A 87 -2.48 10.00 7.28
C ILE A 87 -1.10 10.21 6.65
N ASP A 88 -0.25 10.99 7.32
CA ASP A 88 1.08 11.36 6.82
C ASP A 88 2.22 10.58 7.45
N ASP A 89 2.01 10.00 8.62
CA ASP A 89 3.05 9.22 9.32
C ASP A 89 3.15 7.83 8.74
N VAL A 90 3.76 7.74 7.56
CA VAL A 90 3.89 6.53 6.77
C VAL A 90 5.33 6.40 6.27
N ASP A 91 5.90 5.21 6.40
CA ASP A 91 7.17 4.84 5.78
C ASP A 91 6.98 3.65 4.86
N PHE A 92 7.72 3.60 3.77
CA PHE A 92 7.76 2.46 2.86
C PHE A 92 9.16 1.85 2.92
N CYS A 93 9.25 0.60 3.33
CA CYS A 93 10.54 -0.01 3.61
C CYS A 93 10.73 -1.33 2.88
N LEU A 94 11.96 -1.56 2.41
CA LEU A 94 12.40 -2.89 2.01
C LEU A 94 12.98 -3.56 3.26
N ALA A 95 12.53 -4.77 3.54
CA ALA A 95 12.90 -5.50 4.75
C ALA A 95 13.13 -6.97 4.43
N THR A 96 13.72 -7.68 5.38
CA THR A 96 13.90 -9.13 5.31
C THR A 96 13.13 -9.76 6.47
N ASN A 97 12.29 -10.75 6.17
CA ASN A 97 11.53 -11.44 7.21
C ASN A 97 12.36 -12.58 7.85
N ASP A 98 11.75 -13.33 8.78
CA ASP A 98 12.41 -14.42 9.49
C ASP A 98 12.85 -15.57 8.59
N ASN A 99 12.23 -15.69 7.42
CA ASN A 99 12.58 -16.72 6.43
C ASN A 99 13.62 -16.23 5.42
N SER A 100 14.27 -15.09 5.70
CA SER A 100 15.24 -14.46 4.81
C SER A 100 14.67 -14.02 3.47
N GLU A 101 13.36 -13.85 3.39
CA GLU A 101 12.67 -13.36 2.19
C GLU A 101 12.63 -11.83 2.22
N GLU A 102 12.81 -11.23 1.05
CA GLU A 102 12.69 -9.78 0.89
C GLU A 102 11.21 -9.40 0.78
N VAL A 103 10.81 -8.40 1.57
CA VAL A 103 9.43 -7.90 1.61
C VAL A 103 9.42 -6.38 1.51
N ALA A 104 8.35 -5.83 0.95
CA ALA A 104 8.14 -4.38 0.88
C ALA A 104 6.99 -4.03 1.83
N ILE A 105 7.30 -3.41 2.96
CA ILE A 105 6.32 -3.18 4.02
C ILE A 105 5.99 -1.70 4.16
N VAL A 106 4.75 -1.43 4.58
CA VAL A 106 4.26 -0.08 4.88
C VAL A 106 4.14 0.05 6.39
N LEU A 107 4.85 1.01 6.96
CA LEU A 107 4.82 1.29 8.40
C LEU A 107 3.99 2.54 8.65
N VAL A 108 3.07 2.48 9.60
CA VAL A 108 2.13 3.57 9.89
C VAL A 108 2.15 3.88 11.38
N ASP A 109 2.01 5.16 11.72
CA ASP A 109 1.93 5.65 13.09
C ASP A 109 3.17 5.26 13.90
N ASN A 110 4.32 5.72 13.44
CA ASN A 110 5.63 5.44 14.04
C ASN A 110 5.87 3.93 14.17
N ALA A 111 5.59 3.21 13.08
CA ALA A 111 5.74 1.76 12.96
C ALA A 111 4.87 0.94 13.92
N LYS A 112 3.82 1.55 14.46
CA LYS A 112 2.86 0.84 15.31
C LYS A 112 2.06 -0.19 14.51
N TYR A 113 1.76 0.12 13.23
CA TYR A 113 1.03 -0.77 12.33
C TYR A 113 1.90 -1.12 11.15
N VAL A 114 1.92 -2.40 10.77
CA VAL A 114 2.70 -2.91 9.64
C VAL A 114 1.74 -3.48 8.61
N MET A 115 1.74 -2.90 7.41
CA MET A 115 0.88 -3.30 6.30
C MET A 115 1.72 -3.91 5.19
N ASN A 116 1.07 -4.62 4.28
CA ASN A 116 1.71 -5.24 3.12
C ASN A 116 2.73 -6.33 3.47
N TYR A 117 2.59 -6.91 4.67
CA TYR A 117 3.45 -8.01 5.10
C TYR A 117 2.80 -9.36 4.78
N TRP A 118 1.63 -9.62 5.36
CA TRP A 118 0.88 -10.84 5.14
C TRP A 118 -0.61 -10.55 5.35
N PRO A 119 -1.52 -11.16 4.56
CA PRO A 119 -2.95 -10.91 4.72
C PRO A 119 -3.43 -11.14 6.16
N GLU A 120 -4.27 -10.21 6.65
CA GLU A 120 -4.92 -10.28 7.96
C GLU A 120 -3.95 -10.20 9.16
N MET A 121 -2.71 -9.75 8.95
CA MET A 121 -1.68 -9.75 10.01
C MET A 121 -1.31 -8.37 10.54
N VAL A 122 -1.99 -7.29 10.12
CA VAL A 122 -1.64 -5.91 10.50
C VAL A 122 -1.49 -5.73 12.02
N LEU A 123 -2.36 -6.37 12.80
CA LEU A 123 -2.34 -6.26 14.26
C LEU A 123 -1.42 -7.26 14.95
N ASN A 124 -0.84 -8.19 14.20
CA ASN A 124 -0.06 -9.30 14.76
C ASN A 124 1.40 -9.28 14.34
N ILE A 125 1.81 -8.27 13.59
CA ILE A 125 3.21 -8.11 13.16
C ILE A 125 3.85 -7.00 13.98
N SER A 126 5.09 -7.22 14.40
CA SER A 126 5.87 -6.22 15.12
C SER A 126 7.25 -6.06 14.49
N SER A 127 8.01 -5.07 14.94
CA SER A 127 9.38 -4.82 14.48
C SER A 127 10.33 -6.00 14.72
N LYS A 128 9.93 -6.98 15.53
CA LYS A 128 10.73 -8.19 15.79
C LYS A 128 10.62 -9.22 14.66
N ASP A 129 9.61 -9.09 13.79
CA ASP A 129 9.33 -10.08 12.76
C ASP A 129 10.10 -9.84 11.47
N PHE A 130 10.80 -8.71 11.36
CA PHE A 130 11.55 -8.34 10.17
C PHE A 130 12.71 -7.41 10.50
N SER A 131 13.65 -7.31 9.55
CA SER A 131 14.78 -6.36 9.65
C SER A 131 14.72 -5.39 8.47
N ILE A 132 14.66 -4.09 8.75
CA ILE A 132 14.62 -3.07 7.70
C ILE A 132 15.99 -2.97 7.03
N LYS A 133 15.99 -3.08 5.69
CA LYS A 133 17.20 -2.88 4.88
C LYS A 133 17.31 -1.45 4.38
N ASN A 134 16.23 -0.93 3.81
CA ASN A 134 16.19 0.41 3.22
C ASN A 134 14.83 1.04 3.43
N LYS A 135 14.81 2.34 3.69
CA LYS A 135 13.60 3.15 3.59
C LYS A 135 13.57 3.81 2.23
N LEU A 136 12.45 3.69 1.52
CA LEU A 136 12.27 4.37 0.25
C LEU A 136 11.91 5.84 0.52
N ASP A 137 12.16 6.71 -0.46
CA ASP A 137 11.94 8.14 -0.29
C ASP A 137 10.44 8.48 -0.30
N ILE A 138 9.87 8.59 0.89
CA ILE A 138 8.44 8.85 1.06
C ILE A 138 8.03 10.23 0.54
N ASP A 139 8.94 11.20 0.57
CA ASP A 139 8.65 12.54 0.05
C ASP A 139 8.48 12.53 -1.46
N LYS A 140 9.25 11.72 -2.17
CA LYS A 140 9.05 11.53 -3.62
C LYS A 140 7.69 10.91 -3.91
N ILE A 141 7.26 9.95 -3.09
CA ILE A 141 5.95 9.32 -3.25
C ILE A 141 4.83 10.34 -3.02
N LYS A 142 4.96 11.18 -1.98
CA LYS A 142 4.00 12.27 -1.73
C LYS A 142 3.92 13.22 -2.90
N ASN A 143 5.05 13.54 -3.52
CA ASN A 143 5.11 14.47 -4.66
C ASN A 143 4.38 13.92 -5.88
N ILE A 144 4.33 12.61 -6.06
CA ILE A 144 3.58 12.00 -7.17
C ILE A 144 2.09 12.39 -7.06
N ILE A 145 1.53 12.33 -5.86
CA ILE A 145 0.12 12.71 -5.62
C ILE A 145 -0.05 14.21 -5.80
N GLY A 146 0.89 15.01 -5.30
CA GLY A 146 0.84 16.47 -5.37
C GLY A 146 0.90 17.02 -6.79
N ASP A 147 1.48 16.27 -7.71
CA ASP A 147 1.65 16.67 -9.11
C ASP A 147 0.43 16.30 -9.98
N THR A 148 -0.60 15.70 -9.41
CA THR A 148 -1.79 15.27 -10.17
C THR A 148 -3.02 16.18 -10.03
#